data_60403b619ce44a54f59aef7210295c70
#
_entry.id   60403b619ce44a54f59aef7210295c70
#
_cell.length_a   1.000
_cell.length_b   1.000
_cell.length_c   1.000
_cell.angle_alpha   90.00
_cell.angle_beta   90.00
_cell.angle_gamma   90.00
#
_symmetry.space_group_name_H-M   'P 1'
#
loop_
_entity.id
_entity.type
_entity.pdbx_description
1 polymer ?
#
loop_
_entity_poly.entity_id
_entity_poly.type
_entity_poly.pdbx_seq_one_letter_code
_entity_poly.pdbx_strand_id
1 'polypeptide(L)'
;MGHLNLTNTSAEASDMSDVMANDLGPHDKLMASNKLMASNKLTASSKRAALEKLLKNQEIWRASGTPQQESGITTGYRTLDNLLAGGGWPTRGLTEILHDQPGVGELRLLTPALARLSQTQNRWLLWVAPPYVPYAPALSSAGVDLTRLLVVNPEHQADRLWVLEKALASTSCSAVMAWPGQMTNKQLRRLQVASKNGQCLGVLYRHSRAASLPSPAELRLRLYARREHTSAVSDRSQLDIQILKRKGGWATDILSLQLQDQLGQTTPDFNELRIQQWH
;
A
#
# COMPACT_ATOMS: atom_id res chain seq x y z
N MET A 1 24.77 32.34 34.95
CA MET A 1 23.91 33.22 35.79
C MET A 1 22.75 33.69 34.93
N GLY A 2 21.51 33.43 35.36
CA GLY A 2 20.28 33.95 34.74
C GLY A 2 19.22 32.90 34.46
N HIS A 3 18.72 32.23 35.51
CA HIS A 3 17.44 31.52 35.46
C HIS A 3 16.30 32.54 35.42
N LEU A 4 15.48 32.54 34.39
CA LEU A 4 14.19 33.21 34.38
C LEU A 4 13.09 32.13 34.65
N ASN A 5 12.52 32.26 35.85
CA ASN A 5 11.33 31.56 36.34
C ASN A 5 10.08 32.08 35.61
N LEU A 6 9.37 31.18 34.90
CA LEU A 6 8.01 31.41 34.39
C LEU A 6 7.04 30.53 35.17
N THR A 7 6.72 30.94 36.39
CA THR A 7 5.56 30.45 37.15
C THR A 7 4.97 31.66 37.88
N ASN A 8 3.90 32.24 37.32
CA ASN A 8 2.82 32.92 38.05
C ASN A 8 1.95 33.77 37.10
N THR A 9 1.03 33.14 36.35
CA THR A 9 -0.02 33.92 35.66
C THR A 9 -1.38 33.22 35.68
N SER A 10 -1.53 32.07 36.33
CA SER A 10 -2.81 31.37 36.42
C SER A 10 -3.56 31.56 37.78
N ALA A 11 -2.88 32.12 38.76
CA ALA A 11 -3.50 32.34 40.10
C ALA A 11 -4.19 33.69 40.18
N GLU A 12 -3.78 34.72 39.46
CA GLU A 12 -4.43 36.04 39.53
C GLU A 12 -5.71 36.19 38.72
N ALA A 13 -5.95 35.30 37.73
CA ALA A 13 -7.17 35.34 36.94
C ALA A 13 -8.39 34.65 37.65
N SER A 14 -8.16 33.79 38.64
CA SER A 14 -9.23 33.13 39.40
C SER A 14 -9.75 33.99 40.52
N ASP A 15 -8.94 34.89 41.09
CA ASP A 15 -9.31 35.71 42.24
C ASP A 15 -10.17 36.94 41.86
N MET A 16 -10.03 37.45 40.62
CA MET A 16 -10.87 38.56 40.13
C MET A 16 -12.26 38.12 39.67
N SER A 17 -12.47 36.83 39.34
CA SER A 17 -13.81 36.34 38.94
C SER A 17 -14.73 36.07 40.13
N ASP A 18 -14.18 35.74 41.30
CA ASP A 18 -14.95 35.45 42.50
C ASP A 18 -15.40 36.70 43.25
N VAL A 19 -14.71 37.83 43.12
CA VAL A 19 -15.05 39.10 43.74
C VAL A 19 -16.20 39.80 43.02
N MET A 20 -16.40 39.61 41.72
CA MET A 20 -17.55 40.21 40.97
C MET A 20 -18.83 39.38 41.01
N ALA A 21 -18.78 38.14 41.48
CA ALA A 21 -19.96 37.27 41.50
C ALA A 21 -20.84 37.47 42.73
N ASN A 22 -20.41 38.23 43.73
CA ASN A 22 -21.14 38.34 45.01
C ASN A 22 -22.16 39.48 45.06
N ASP A 23 -22.15 40.40 44.09
CA ASP A 23 -23.02 41.60 44.11
C ASP A 23 -24.21 41.55 43.13
N LEU A 24 -24.42 40.39 42.48
CA LEU A 24 -25.54 40.18 41.56
C LEU A 24 -26.76 39.60 42.29
N GLY A 25 -27.92 40.19 42.05
CA GLY A 25 -29.20 39.69 42.59
C GLY A 25 -29.53 38.26 42.12
N PRO A 26 -30.47 37.56 42.79
CA PRO A 26 -30.82 36.17 42.51
C PRO A 26 -31.20 35.93 41.04
N HIS A 27 -31.81 36.92 40.38
CA HIS A 27 -32.22 36.84 38.97
C HIS A 27 -31.02 36.91 38.01
N ASP A 28 -30.03 37.73 38.31
CA ASP A 28 -28.84 37.92 37.50
C ASP A 28 -27.91 36.74 37.61
N LYS A 29 -27.79 36.10 38.76
CA LYS A 29 -27.05 34.84 38.98
C LYS A 29 -27.65 33.69 38.14
N LEU A 30 -28.99 33.63 38.03
CA LEU A 30 -29.68 32.63 37.24
C LEU A 30 -29.44 32.84 35.74
N MET A 31 -29.44 34.11 35.27
CA MET A 31 -29.17 34.47 33.89
C MET A 31 -27.71 34.25 33.51
N ALA A 32 -26.75 34.54 34.38
CA ALA A 32 -25.33 34.27 34.17
C ALA A 32 -25.04 32.77 34.11
N SER A 33 -25.65 31.97 34.99
CA SER A 33 -25.53 30.50 34.98
C SER A 33 -26.12 29.88 33.71
N ASN A 34 -27.30 30.37 33.27
CA ASN A 34 -27.92 29.89 32.04
C ASN A 34 -27.08 30.26 30.77
N LYS A 35 -26.43 31.44 30.75
CA LYS A 35 -25.56 31.88 29.68
C LYS A 35 -24.26 31.08 29.63
N LEU A 36 -23.71 30.72 30.80
CA LEU A 36 -22.52 29.85 30.91
C LEU A 36 -22.86 28.41 30.47
N MET A 37 -24.03 27.89 30.86
CA MET A 37 -24.48 26.55 30.41
C MET A 37 -24.78 26.51 28.91
N ALA A 38 -25.35 27.56 28.35
CA ALA A 38 -25.58 27.68 26.90
C ALA A 38 -24.25 27.78 26.10
N SER A 39 -23.29 28.54 26.62
CA SER A 39 -21.94 28.65 26.02
C SER A 39 -21.20 27.31 26.06
N ASN A 40 -21.26 26.58 27.17
CA ASN A 40 -20.66 25.25 27.28
C ASN A 40 -21.34 24.20 26.38
N LYS A 41 -22.67 24.29 26.18
CA LYS A 41 -23.39 23.42 25.23
C LYS A 41 -22.99 23.72 23.76
N LEU A 42 -22.87 24.99 23.40
CA LEU A 42 -22.38 25.40 22.05
C LEU A 42 -20.97 24.95 21.80
N THR A 43 -20.05 25.06 22.75
CA THR A 43 -18.67 24.57 22.62
C THR A 43 -18.59 23.04 22.56
N ALA A 44 -19.45 22.33 23.32
CA ALA A 44 -19.53 20.87 23.25
C ALA A 44 -20.09 20.37 21.90
N SER A 45 -21.09 21.04 21.34
CA SER A 45 -21.67 20.76 20.04
C SER A 45 -20.63 21.03 18.91
N SER A 46 -19.92 22.13 18.98
CA SER A 46 -18.83 22.46 18.04
C SER A 46 -17.69 21.45 18.10
N LYS A 47 -17.28 21.02 19.30
CA LYS A 47 -16.27 19.97 19.48
C LYS A 47 -16.74 18.61 18.95
N ARG A 48 -18.03 18.26 19.13
CA ARG A 48 -18.60 17.05 18.54
C ARG A 48 -18.62 17.10 17.02
N ALA A 49 -19.05 18.20 16.44
CA ALA A 49 -19.05 18.37 14.97
C ALA A 49 -17.63 18.32 14.37
N ALA A 50 -16.66 18.93 15.05
CA ALA A 50 -15.26 18.85 14.67
C ALA A 50 -14.71 17.42 14.78
N LEU A 51 -15.08 16.69 15.85
CA LEU A 51 -14.69 15.29 16.02
C LEU A 51 -15.34 14.39 14.95
N GLU A 52 -16.62 14.62 14.62
CA GLU A 52 -17.28 13.87 13.54
C GLU A 52 -16.66 14.16 12.16
N LYS A 53 -16.23 15.40 11.93
CA LYS A 53 -15.49 15.76 10.72
C LYS A 53 -14.13 15.06 10.66
N LEU A 54 -13.42 14.96 11.77
CA LEU A 54 -12.16 14.21 11.87
C LEU A 54 -12.40 12.70 11.70
N LEU A 55 -13.47 12.15 12.25
CA LEU A 55 -13.80 10.72 12.13
C LEU A 55 -14.28 10.30 10.74
N LYS A 56 -14.59 11.25 9.86
CA LYS A 56 -14.78 11.01 8.41
C LYS A 56 -13.47 10.84 7.67
N ASN A 57 -12.34 11.19 8.28
CA ASN A 57 -11.03 10.93 7.71
C ASN A 57 -10.74 9.42 7.82
N GLN A 58 -10.48 8.77 6.69
CA GLN A 58 -10.22 7.32 6.59
C GLN A 58 -8.99 6.86 7.40
N GLU A 59 -8.15 7.79 7.85
CA GLU A 59 -6.97 7.50 8.68
C GLU A 59 -7.28 7.41 10.18
N ILE A 60 -8.47 7.86 10.62
CA ILE A 60 -8.88 7.89 12.02
C ILE A 60 -10.06 6.92 12.22
N TRP A 61 -9.89 5.94 13.10
CA TRP A 61 -10.96 5.01 13.45
C TRP A 61 -11.23 4.99 14.96
N ARG A 62 -12.45 4.63 15.33
CA ARG A 62 -12.83 4.39 16.74
C ARG A 62 -12.46 2.97 17.13
N ALA A 63 -11.90 2.78 18.31
CA ALA A 63 -11.58 1.45 18.83
C ALA A 63 -12.82 0.52 18.93
N SER A 64 -14.03 1.10 19.01
CA SER A 64 -15.31 0.38 18.99
C SER A 64 -15.87 0.11 17.60
N GLY A 65 -15.24 0.60 16.53
CA GLY A 65 -15.66 0.41 15.14
C GLY A 65 -14.71 -0.50 14.38
N THR A 66 -15.25 -1.36 13.53
CA THR A 66 -14.44 -2.08 12.55
C THR A 66 -13.83 -1.04 11.59
N PRO A 67 -12.49 -0.95 11.44
CA PRO A 67 -11.90 -0.06 10.46
C PRO A 67 -12.52 -0.37 9.10
N GLN A 68 -12.95 0.66 8.38
CA GLN A 68 -13.39 0.49 6.99
C GLN A 68 -12.15 0.04 6.20
N GLN A 69 -12.04 -1.26 6.00
CA GLN A 69 -10.89 -1.87 5.32
C GLN A 69 -11.08 -1.59 3.83
N GLU A 70 -10.19 -0.80 3.24
CA GLU A 70 -10.18 -0.62 1.79
C GLU A 70 -10.10 -1.99 1.12
N SER A 71 -10.97 -2.26 0.15
CA SER A 71 -10.93 -3.50 -0.62
C SER A 71 -9.61 -3.60 -1.37
N GLY A 72 -8.88 -4.68 -1.16
CA GLY A 72 -7.66 -4.98 -1.89
C GLY A 72 -7.94 -5.41 -3.34
N ILE A 73 -6.90 -5.44 -4.14
CA ILE A 73 -6.93 -6.04 -5.48
C ILE A 73 -6.74 -7.54 -5.28
N THR A 74 -7.71 -8.37 -5.66
CA THR A 74 -7.57 -9.83 -5.51
C THR A 74 -6.26 -10.33 -6.12
N THR A 75 -5.58 -11.20 -5.39
CA THR A 75 -4.33 -11.81 -5.86
C THR A 75 -4.56 -12.89 -6.91
N GLY A 76 -5.80 -13.41 -7.00
CA GLY A 76 -6.14 -14.61 -7.77
C GLY A 76 -5.91 -15.90 -7.00
N TYR A 77 -5.40 -15.83 -5.77
CA TYR A 77 -5.15 -16.97 -4.89
C TYR A 77 -5.94 -16.80 -3.59
N ARG A 78 -7.04 -17.53 -3.46
CA ARG A 78 -7.96 -17.40 -2.32
C ARG A 78 -7.26 -17.56 -0.97
N THR A 79 -6.29 -18.47 -0.89
CA THR A 79 -5.52 -18.69 0.35
C THR A 79 -4.74 -17.44 0.75
N LEU A 80 -4.15 -16.73 -0.23
CA LEU A 80 -3.43 -15.48 0.02
C LEU A 80 -4.39 -14.33 0.30
N ASP A 81 -5.49 -14.21 -0.45
CA ASP A 81 -6.52 -13.19 -0.24
C ASP A 81 -7.08 -13.22 1.18
N ASN A 82 -7.32 -14.41 1.75
CA ASN A 82 -7.80 -14.57 3.13
C ASN A 82 -6.80 -14.09 4.19
N LEU A 83 -5.51 -14.04 3.85
CA LEU A 83 -4.46 -13.60 4.76
C LEU A 83 -4.17 -12.10 4.63
N LEU A 84 -4.52 -11.48 3.52
CA LEU A 84 -4.21 -10.07 3.26
C LEU A 84 -5.34 -9.15 3.72
N ALA A 85 -4.94 -7.99 4.23
CA ALA A 85 -5.87 -6.93 4.59
C ALA A 85 -6.67 -6.48 3.35
N GLY A 86 -7.99 -6.39 3.47
CA GLY A 86 -8.84 -6.02 2.35
C GLY A 86 -9.07 -7.13 1.32
N GLY A 87 -8.60 -8.36 1.55
CA GLY A 87 -8.81 -9.49 0.66
C GLY A 87 -7.95 -9.45 -0.61
N GLY A 88 -6.75 -8.88 -0.56
CA GLY A 88 -5.87 -8.84 -1.73
C GLY A 88 -4.68 -7.88 -1.60
N TRP A 89 -4.06 -7.57 -2.73
CA TRP A 89 -2.96 -6.60 -2.79
C TRP A 89 -3.41 -5.22 -2.34
N PRO A 90 -2.57 -4.47 -1.61
CA PRO A 90 -2.88 -3.09 -1.24
C PRO A 90 -3.13 -2.20 -2.47
N THR A 91 -4.22 -1.45 -2.45
CA THR A 91 -4.55 -0.46 -3.49
C THR A 91 -3.75 0.83 -3.33
N ARG A 92 -3.16 1.03 -2.14
CA ARG A 92 -2.33 2.19 -1.78
C ARG A 92 -1.12 1.73 -0.99
N GLY A 93 -0.01 2.38 -1.25
CA GLY A 93 1.26 2.06 -0.61
C GLY A 93 2.02 0.97 -1.35
N LEU A 94 3.19 0.66 -0.82
CA LEU A 94 4.13 -0.26 -1.46
C LEU A 94 3.94 -1.68 -0.95
N THR A 95 4.08 -2.62 -1.88
CA THR A 95 4.34 -4.03 -1.62
C THR A 95 5.81 -4.33 -1.95
N GLU A 96 6.54 -4.90 -1.02
CA GLU A 96 7.89 -5.44 -1.28
C GLU A 96 7.80 -6.95 -1.46
N ILE A 97 8.33 -7.44 -2.58
CA ILE A 97 8.53 -8.86 -2.86
C ILE A 97 10.03 -9.15 -2.81
N LEU A 98 10.42 -9.97 -1.83
CA LEU A 98 11.79 -10.26 -1.52
C LEU A 98 12.15 -11.67 -1.98
N HIS A 99 13.19 -11.82 -2.79
CA HIS A 99 13.67 -13.11 -3.27
C HIS A 99 15.19 -13.08 -3.46
N ASP A 100 15.82 -14.25 -3.52
CA ASP A 100 17.26 -14.34 -3.70
C ASP A 100 17.68 -14.24 -5.16
N GLN A 101 16.85 -14.75 -6.06
CA GLN A 101 17.11 -14.75 -7.51
C GLN A 101 15.79 -14.58 -8.28
N PRO A 102 15.82 -13.95 -9.48
CA PRO A 102 14.66 -13.88 -10.38
C PRO A 102 14.23 -15.25 -10.89
N GLY A 103 12.96 -15.37 -11.28
CA GLY A 103 12.41 -16.59 -11.88
C GLY A 103 11.86 -17.60 -10.88
N VAL A 104 11.70 -17.23 -9.60
CA VAL A 104 11.09 -18.09 -8.58
C VAL A 104 9.57 -18.14 -8.66
N GLY A 105 8.94 -17.44 -9.61
CA GLY A 105 7.47 -17.32 -9.75
C GLY A 105 6.93 -15.97 -9.34
N GLU A 106 7.79 -15.00 -9.07
CA GLU A 106 7.42 -13.65 -8.60
C GLU A 106 6.49 -12.91 -9.57
N LEU A 107 6.67 -13.10 -10.88
CA LEU A 107 5.77 -12.51 -11.89
C LEU A 107 4.45 -13.27 -11.95
N ARG A 108 4.48 -14.61 -11.91
CA ARG A 108 3.27 -15.45 -11.93
C ARG A 108 2.36 -15.16 -10.74
N LEU A 109 2.94 -14.84 -9.58
CA LEU A 109 2.20 -14.45 -8.39
C LEU A 109 1.35 -13.18 -8.62
N LEU A 110 1.84 -12.23 -9.41
CA LEU A 110 1.15 -10.96 -9.70
C LEU A 110 0.30 -10.98 -10.96
N THR A 111 0.57 -11.90 -11.87
CA THR A 111 -0.09 -11.95 -13.20
C THR A 111 -1.62 -11.90 -13.13
N PRO A 112 -2.33 -12.62 -12.23
CA PRO A 112 -3.80 -12.53 -12.18
C PRO A 112 -4.30 -11.11 -11.83
N ALA A 113 -3.61 -10.42 -10.93
CA ALA A 113 -3.94 -9.04 -10.58
C ALA A 113 -3.65 -8.08 -11.72
N LEU A 114 -2.52 -8.25 -12.42
CA LEU A 114 -2.15 -7.44 -13.58
C LEU A 114 -3.11 -7.63 -14.75
N ALA A 115 -3.51 -8.86 -15.05
CA ALA A 115 -4.52 -9.16 -16.05
C ALA A 115 -5.83 -8.43 -15.75
N ARG A 116 -6.33 -8.57 -14.53
CA ARG A 116 -7.55 -7.88 -14.10
C ARG A 116 -7.43 -6.36 -14.20
N LEU A 117 -6.33 -5.76 -13.71
CA LEU A 117 -6.12 -4.31 -13.76
C LEU A 117 -6.06 -3.79 -15.18
N SER A 118 -5.37 -4.47 -16.10
CA SER A 118 -5.26 -4.06 -17.50
C SER A 118 -6.58 -4.12 -18.24
N GLN A 119 -7.47 -5.05 -17.88
CA GLN A 119 -8.78 -5.23 -18.52
C GLN A 119 -9.87 -4.31 -17.94
N THR A 120 -9.79 -3.99 -16.63
CA THR A 120 -10.86 -3.25 -15.95
C THR A 120 -10.59 -1.78 -15.77
N GLN A 121 -9.34 -1.33 -15.92
CA GLN A 121 -8.94 0.05 -15.73
C GLN A 121 -8.30 0.63 -17.01
N ASN A 122 -8.68 1.84 -17.36
CA ASN A 122 -8.05 2.58 -18.46
C ASN A 122 -6.76 3.28 -17.98
N ARG A 123 -5.82 2.52 -17.42
CA ARG A 123 -4.58 2.99 -16.80
C ARG A 123 -3.43 2.07 -17.20
N TRP A 124 -2.21 2.57 -17.10
CA TRP A 124 -1.01 1.84 -17.52
C TRP A 124 -0.53 0.84 -16.47
N LEU A 125 0.00 -0.27 -16.92
CA LEU A 125 0.92 -1.13 -16.17
C LEU A 125 2.33 -0.69 -16.51
N LEU A 126 3.09 -0.19 -15.55
CA LEU A 126 4.47 0.28 -15.79
C LEU A 126 5.48 -0.64 -15.12
N TRP A 127 6.43 -1.13 -15.90
CA TRP A 127 7.56 -1.89 -15.40
C TRP A 127 8.85 -1.08 -15.52
N VAL A 128 9.58 -0.94 -14.40
CA VAL A 128 10.79 -0.11 -14.32
C VAL A 128 12.01 -0.96 -14.04
N ALA A 129 12.94 -0.96 -14.96
CA ALA A 129 14.21 -1.68 -14.91
C ALA A 129 14.05 -3.18 -14.60
N PRO A 130 13.19 -3.94 -15.30
CA PRO A 130 13.13 -5.38 -15.12
C PRO A 130 14.48 -6.02 -15.49
N PRO A 131 14.89 -7.10 -14.77
CA PRO A 131 16.19 -7.74 -15.03
C PRO A 131 16.28 -8.44 -16.38
N TYR A 132 15.12 -8.77 -16.96
CA TYR A 132 14.98 -9.41 -18.26
C TYR A 132 13.83 -8.79 -19.03
N VAL A 133 13.88 -8.89 -20.36
CA VAL A 133 12.77 -8.49 -21.22
C VAL A 133 11.57 -9.41 -20.93
N PRO A 134 10.40 -8.83 -20.61
CA PRO A 134 9.22 -9.64 -20.36
C PRO A 134 8.81 -10.46 -21.59
N TYR A 135 8.48 -11.73 -21.39
CA TYR A 135 8.02 -12.58 -22.47
C TYR A 135 6.53 -12.28 -22.76
N ALA A 136 6.31 -11.45 -23.77
CA ALA A 136 4.99 -10.93 -24.13
C ALA A 136 3.93 -12.01 -24.40
N PRO A 137 4.23 -13.15 -25.12
CA PRO A 137 3.25 -14.21 -25.33
C PRO A 137 2.73 -14.83 -24.03
N ALA A 138 3.60 -15.03 -23.02
CA ALA A 138 3.16 -15.57 -21.74
C ALA A 138 2.26 -14.60 -20.97
N LEU A 139 2.55 -13.30 -21.02
CA LEU A 139 1.71 -12.27 -20.39
C LEU A 139 0.34 -12.18 -21.07
N SER A 140 0.32 -12.21 -22.41
CA SER A 140 -0.93 -12.22 -23.18
C SER A 140 -1.77 -13.46 -22.90
N SER A 141 -1.16 -14.67 -22.90
CA SER A 141 -1.83 -15.92 -22.57
C SER A 141 -2.39 -15.92 -21.14
N ALA A 142 -1.77 -15.20 -20.24
CA ALA A 142 -2.23 -15.01 -18.86
C ALA A 142 -3.29 -13.89 -18.73
N GLY A 143 -3.74 -13.31 -19.85
CA GLY A 143 -4.81 -12.32 -19.89
C GLY A 143 -4.37 -10.87 -19.66
N VAL A 144 -3.07 -10.57 -19.66
CA VAL A 144 -2.59 -9.18 -19.55
C VAL A 144 -2.77 -8.48 -20.90
N ASP A 145 -3.45 -7.35 -20.90
CA ASP A 145 -3.54 -6.47 -22.08
C ASP A 145 -2.21 -5.75 -22.30
N LEU A 146 -1.46 -6.22 -23.31
CA LEU A 146 -0.14 -5.70 -23.66
C LEU A 146 -0.19 -4.25 -24.18
N THR A 147 -1.32 -3.79 -24.69
CA THR A 147 -1.48 -2.39 -25.15
C THR A 147 -1.45 -1.41 -23.97
N ARG A 148 -1.61 -1.91 -22.75
CA ARG A 148 -1.53 -1.16 -21.48
C ARG A 148 -0.21 -1.34 -20.75
N LEU A 149 0.73 -2.11 -21.30
CA LEU A 149 2.00 -2.39 -20.66
C LEU A 149 3.10 -1.48 -21.22
N LEU A 150 3.74 -0.73 -20.32
CA LEU A 150 4.94 0.05 -20.62
C LEU A 150 6.14 -0.53 -19.86
N VAL A 151 7.25 -0.66 -20.55
CA VAL A 151 8.52 -1.08 -19.96
C VAL A 151 9.54 0.03 -20.16
N VAL A 152 10.15 0.49 -19.08
CA VAL A 152 11.19 1.54 -19.11
C VAL A 152 12.45 1.05 -18.41
N ASN A 153 13.60 1.28 -19.03
CA ASN A 153 14.91 0.87 -18.53
C ASN A 153 15.84 2.08 -18.39
N PRO A 154 15.66 2.92 -17.34
CA PRO A 154 16.56 4.03 -17.09
C PRO A 154 17.97 3.50 -16.75
N GLU A 155 19.00 4.08 -17.31
CA GLU A 155 20.39 3.66 -17.09
C GLU A 155 20.84 4.01 -15.66
N HIS A 156 20.57 5.24 -15.23
CA HIS A 156 21.05 5.72 -13.95
C HIS A 156 20.05 5.46 -12.81
N GLN A 157 20.58 5.17 -11.63
CA GLN A 157 19.77 4.92 -10.43
C GLN A 157 18.89 6.12 -10.04
N ALA A 158 19.37 7.33 -10.25
CA ALA A 158 18.62 8.55 -9.96
C ALA A 158 17.36 8.65 -10.84
N ASP A 159 17.50 8.34 -12.13
CA ASP A 159 16.39 8.35 -13.09
C ASP A 159 15.38 7.26 -12.80
N ARG A 160 15.83 6.06 -12.39
CA ARG A 160 14.94 4.96 -11.95
C ARG A 160 14.08 5.42 -10.78
N LEU A 161 14.67 6.05 -9.77
CA LEU A 161 13.93 6.55 -8.61
C LEU A 161 12.99 7.69 -8.97
N TRP A 162 13.40 8.59 -9.87
CA TRP A 162 12.56 9.68 -10.35
C TRP A 162 11.34 9.15 -11.12
N VAL A 163 11.55 8.21 -12.06
CA VAL A 163 10.47 7.55 -12.81
C VAL A 163 9.50 6.86 -11.87
N LEU A 164 10.02 6.10 -10.89
CA LEU A 164 9.20 5.41 -9.90
C LEU A 164 8.35 6.37 -9.08
N GLU A 165 8.94 7.44 -8.56
CA GLU A 165 8.22 8.43 -7.77
C GLU A 165 7.09 9.08 -8.57
N LYS A 166 7.39 9.48 -9.82
CA LYS A 166 6.40 10.09 -10.72
C LYS A 166 5.29 9.13 -11.11
N ALA A 167 5.62 7.90 -11.47
CA ALA A 167 4.65 6.89 -11.84
C ALA A 167 3.74 6.49 -10.67
N LEU A 168 4.31 6.28 -9.49
CA LEU A 168 3.56 5.93 -8.29
C LEU A 168 2.64 7.05 -7.81
N ALA A 169 3.04 8.32 -8.00
CA ALA A 169 2.21 9.47 -7.65
C ALA A 169 1.14 9.79 -8.70
N SER A 170 1.30 9.27 -9.91
CA SER A 170 0.38 9.52 -11.02
C SER A 170 -0.88 8.65 -10.92
N THR A 171 -2.03 9.25 -11.18
CA THR A 171 -3.28 8.50 -11.33
C THR A 171 -3.39 7.74 -12.65
N SER A 172 -2.39 7.88 -13.55
CA SER A 172 -2.38 7.26 -14.87
C SER A 172 -1.92 5.79 -14.84
N CYS A 173 -1.30 5.33 -13.74
CA CYS A 173 -0.85 3.94 -13.59
C CYS A 173 -1.79 3.16 -12.67
N SER A 174 -2.22 1.97 -13.09
CA SER A 174 -2.94 1.01 -12.25
C SER A 174 -1.99 0.14 -11.43
N ALA A 175 -0.84 -0.21 -11.99
CA ALA A 175 0.24 -0.88 -11.29
C ALA A 175 1.61 -0.36 -11.76
N VAL A 176 2.55 -0.29 -10.82
CA VAL A 176 3.96 0.01 -11.08
C VAL A 176 4.79 -1.10 -10.44
N MET A 177 5.50 -1.84 -11.26
CA MET A 177 6.42 -2.90 -10.85
C MET A 177 7.86 -2.45 -11.08
N ALA A 178 8.74 -2.66 -10.13
CA ALA A 178 10.11 -2.17 -10.25
C ALA A 178 11.15 -3.06 -9.60
N TRP A 179 12.34 -3.03 -10.19
CA TRP A 179 13.58 -3.65 -9.70
C TRP A 179 14.60 -2.55 -9.38
N PRO A 180 14.40 -1.82 -8.27
CA PRO A 180 15.14 -0.58 -8.00
C PRO A 180 16.58 -0.81 -7.54
N GLY A 181 17.01 -2.07 -7.32
CA GLY A 181 18.29 -2.36 -6.72
C GLY A 181 18.37 -1.99 -5.23
N GLN A 182 19.50 -1.43 -4.81
CA GLN A 182 19.66 -0.97 -3.42
C GLN A 182 18.95 0.34 -3.20
N MET A 183 18.26 0.46 -2.07
CA MET A 183 17.49 1.64 -1.68
C MET A 183 17.69 1.98 -0.22
N THR A 184 17.76 3.27 0.06
CA THR A 184 17.75 3.81 1.43
C THR A 184 16.32 3.88 1.99
N ASN A 185 16.19 3.90 3.31
CA ASN A 185 14.89 4.09 3.95
C ASN A 185 14.23 5.42 3.58
N LYS A 186 15.01 6.48 3.33
CA LYS A 186 14.50 7.78 2.88
C LYS A 186 13.83 7.67 1.51
N GLN A 187 14.46 6.96 0.56
CA GLN A 187 13.90 6.70 -0.76
C GLN A 187 12.63 5.86 -0.69
N LEU A 188 12.63 4.77 0.11
CA LEU A 188 11.44 3.94 0.31
C LEU A 188 10.26 4.73 0.90
N ARG A 189 10.51 5.62 1.87
CA ARG A 189 9.47 6.47 2.44
C ARG A 189 8.87 7.42 1.39
N ARG A 190 9.70 8.01 0.52
CA ARG A 190 9.23 8.87 -0.57
C ARG A 190 8.33 8.09 -1.53
N LEU A 191 8.73 6.89 -1.95
CA LEU A 191 7.93 6.05 -2.83
C LEU A 191 6.64 5.56 -2.15
N GLN A 192 6.68 5.26 -0.85
CA GLN A 192 5.50 4.90 -0.06
C GLN A 192 4.46 6.04 -0.07
N VAL A 193 4.89 7.29 0.14
CA VAL A 193 4.01 8.46 0.08
C VAL A 193 3.46 8.66 -1.33
N ALA A 194 4.31 8.56 -2.35
CA ALA A 194 3.91 8.67 -3.75
C ALA A 194 2.83 7.63 -4.12
N SER A 195 3.03 6.37 -3.73
CA SER A 195 2.08 5.28 -3.99
C SER A 195 0.73 5.47 -3.28
N LYS A 196 0.73 6.04 -2.06
CA LYS A 196 -0.52 6.38 -1.37
C LYS A 196 -1.33 7.45 -2.12
N ASN A 197 -0.66 8.43 -2.67
CA ASN A 197 -1.29 9.53 -3.39
C ASN A 197 -1.84 9.09 -4.77
N GLY A 198 -1.09 8.26 -5.50
CA GLY A 198 -1.45 7.83 -6.85
C GLY A 198 -2.48 6.71 -6.92
N GLN A 199 -2.83 6.08 -5.79
CA GLN A 199 -3.79 4.96 -5.73
C GLN A 199 -3.47 3.87 -6.76
N CYS A 200 -2.22 3.45 -6.81
CA CYS A 200 -1.77 2.39 -7.69
C CYS A 200 -1.12 1.25 -6.90
N LEU A 201 -1.16 0.04 -7.47
CA LEU A 201 -0.44 -1.11 -6.93
C LEU A 201 1.06 -0.92 -7.15
N GLY A 202 1.78 -0.49 -6.13
CA GLY A 202 3.24 -0.32 -6.18
C GLY A 202 3.95 -1.58 -5.70
N VAL A 203 4.70 -2.25 -6.58
CA VAL A 203 5.46 -3.47 -6.26
C VAL A 203 6.94 -3.25 -6.47
N LEU A 204 7.73 -3.50 -5.44
CA LEU A 204 9.19 -3.43 -5.48
C LEU A 204 9.78 -4.82 -5.29
N TYR A 205 10.49 -5.30 -6.29
CA TYR A 205 11.27 -6.53 -6.21
C TYR A 205 12.65 -6.22 -5.64
N ARG A 206 12.99 -6.89 -4.55
CA ARG A 206 14.24 -6.64 -3.84
C ARG A 206 14.89 -7.95 -3.40
N HIS A 207 16.19 -7.92 -3.20
CA HIS A 207 16.91 -9.08 -2.67
C HIS A 207 16.46 -9.42 -1.24
N SER A 208 16.38 -10.69 -0.89
CA SER A 208 15.95 -11.21 0.42
C SER A 208 16.73 -10.63 1.60
N ARG A 209 17.98 -10.18 1.41
CA ARG A 209 18.75 -9.47 2.44
C ARG A 209 18.02 -8.24 3.01
N ALA A 210 17.10 -7.66 2.26
CA ALA A 210 16.29 -6.55 2.73
C ALA A 210 15.27 -6.98 3.81
N ALA A 211 15.04 -8.27 4.04
CA ALA A 211 14.08 -8.77 5.04
C ALA A 211 14.42 -8.31 6.46
N SER A 212 15.71 -8.25 6.80
CA SER A 212 16.19 -7.81 8.13
C SER A 212 16.15 -6.29 8.32
N LEU A 213 15.95 -5.50 7.24
CA LEU A 213 15.92 -4.05 7.31
C LEU A 213 14.50 -3.55 7.55
N PRO A 214 14.32 -2.46 8.33
CA PRO A 214 13.02 -1.83 8.48
C PRO A 214 12.53 -1.27 7.14
N SER A 215 11.21 -1.39 6.89
CA SER A 215 10.59 -0.86 5.68
C SER A 215 9.25 -0.17 5.97
N PRO A 216 8.95 0.96 5.31
CA PRO A 216 7.65 1.63 5.38
C PRO A 216 6.55 0.92 4.57
N ALA A 217 6.88 -0.09 3.75
CA ALA A 217 5.91 -0.77 2.90
C ALA A 217 4.71 -1.31 3.70
N GLU A 218 3.53 -1.32 3.09
CA GLU A 218 2.28 -1.84 3.70
C GLU A 218 2.30 -3.37 3.76
N LEU A 219 2.85 -4.00 2.73
CA LEU A 219 2.97 -5.45 2.61
C LEU A 219 4.40 -5.83 2.27
N ARG A 220 4.91 -6.89 2.91
CA ARG A 220 6.21 -7.47 2.61
C ARG A 220 6.07 -8.98 2.53
N LEU A 221 6.43 -9.53 1.40
CA LEU A 221 6.47 -10.96 1.15
C LEU A 221 7.90 -11.41 0.91
N ARG A 222 8.25 -12.58 1.40
CA ARG A 222 9.46 -13.30 0.99
C ARG A 222 9.08 -14.52 0.19
N LEU A 223 9.70 -14.68 -0.95
CA LEU A 223 9.55 -15.84 -1.82
C LEU A 223 10.77 -16.75 -1.64
N TYR A 224 10.51 -18.04 -1.63
CA TYR A 224 11.55 -19.06 -1.52
C TYR A 224 11.60 -19.87 -2.80
N ALA A 225 12.80 -19.97 -3.38
CA ALA A 225 13.04 -20.92 -4.45
C ALA A 225 12.92 -22.34 -3.89
N ARG A 226 12.03 -23.14 -4.45
CA ARG A 226 11.97 -24.55 -4.08
C ARG A 226 13.18 -25.27 -4.66
N ARG A 227 13.91 -25.95 -3.81
CA ARG A 227 15.02 -26.83 -4.25
C ARG A 227 14.37 -28.01 -4.93
N GLU A 228 14.70 -28.21 -6.20
CA GLU A 228 14.27 -29.37 -6.98
C GLU A 228 14.79 -30.64 -6.31
N HIS A 229 13.93 -31.38 -5.63
CA HIS A 229 14.24 -32.72 -5.14
C HIS A 229 13.45 -33.82 -5.87
N THR A 230 12.53 -33.44 -6.77
CA THR A 230 11.73 -34.39 -7.54
C THR A 230 11.44 -33.87 -8.92
N SER A 231 11.64 -34.73 -9.93
CA SER A 231 11.47 -34.46 -11.37
C SER A 231 10.02 -34.33 -11.85
N ALA A 232 9.06 -34.13 -10.97
CA ALA A 232 7.66 -34.03 -11.35
C ALA A 232 7.31 -32.63 -11.85
N VAL A 233 6.68 -32.53 -13.02
CA VAL A 233 6.19 -31.28 -13.63
C VAL A 233 5.27 -30.48 -12.68
N SER A 234 4.56 -31.19 -11.77
CA SER A 234 3.71 -30.59 -10.75
C SER A 234 4.44 -29.70 -9.74
N ASP A 235 5.78 -29.83 -9.61
CA ASP A 235 6.58 -29.10 -8.64
C ASP A 235 6.89 -27.65 -9.08
N ARG A 236 6.86 -27.38 -10.40
CA ARG A 236 7.13 -26.05 -10.99
C ARG A 236 5.99 -25.04 -10.78
N SER A 237 4.80 -25.52 -10.42
CA SER A 237 3.64 -24.68 -10.20
C SER A 237 3.45 -24.29 -8.74
N GLN A 238 4.29 -24.73 -7.82
CA GLN A 238 4.22 -24.33 -6.41
C GLN A 238 5.21 -23.23 -6.09
N LEU A 239 4.75 -22.26 -5.28
CA LEU A 239 5.56 -21.15 -4.77
C LEU A 239 5.43 -21.09 -3.25
N ASP A 240 6.56 -21.15 -2.55
CA ASP A 240 6.60 -20.98 -1.11
C ASP A 240 6.79 -19.50 -0.79
N ILE A 241 5.86 -18.93 -0.02
CA ILE A 241 5.84 -17.54 0.38
C ILE A 241 5.72 -17.39 1.88
N GLN A 242 6.29 -16.33 2.41
CA GLN A 242 6.12 -15.90 3.80
C GLN A 242 5.70 -14.44 3.83
N ILE A 243 4.64 -14.12 4.55
CA ILE A 243 4.26 -12.75 4.82
C ILE A 243 5.11 -12.25 6.00
N LEU A 244 6.05 -11.34 5.73
CA LEU A 244 6.89 -10.74 6.76
C LEU A 244 6.22 -9.57 7.46
N LYS A 245 5.38 -8.83 6.73
CA LYS A 245 4.63 -7.66 7.23
C LYS A 245 3.33 -7.50 6.46
N ARG A 246 2.25 -7.23 7.17
CA ARG A 246 0.94 -6.88 6.61
C ARG A 246 0.20 -5.92 7.54
N LYS A 247 -0.75 -5.15 7.01
CA LYS A 247 -1.65 -4.31 7.81
C LYS A 247 -2.63 -5.21 8.58
N GLY A 248 -2.82 -4.92 9.85
CA GLY A 248 -3.80 -5.64 10.68
C GLY A 248 -3.47 -7.09 11.02
N GLY A 249 -2.20 -7.53 10.86
CA GLY A 249 -1.78 -8.89 11.19
C GLY A 249 -0.29 -9.04 11.43
N TRP A 250 0.10 -10.20 11.95
CA TRP A 250 1.47 -10.59 12.23
C TRP A 250 2.11 -11.27 11.01
N ALA A 251 3.42 -11.46 11.06
CA ALA A 251 4.12 -12.34 10.12
C ALA A 251 3.51 -13.75 10.15
N THR A 252 3.59 -14.45 9.02
CA THR A 252 3.06 -15.82 8.92
C THR A 252 4.20 -16.85 8.87
N ASP A 253 3.84 -18.09 9.07
CA ASP A 253 4.66 -19.21 8.63
C ASP A 253 4.72 -19.25 7.10
N ILE A 254 5.58 -20.13 6.57
CA ILE A 254 5.69 -20.33 5.12
C ILE A 254 4.41 -21.00 4.62
N LEU A 255 3.86 -20.43 3.57
CA LEU A 255 2.66 -20.89 2.88
C LEU A 255 3.05 -21.34 1.47
N SER A 256 2.66 -22.56 1.10
CA SER A 256 2.82 -23.04 -0.27
C SER A 256 1.58 -22.69 -1.10
N LEU A 257 1.78 -21.92 -2.15
CA LEU A 257 0.73 -21.57 -3.12
C LEU A 257 0.90 -22.41 -4.38
N GLN A 258 -0.23 -22.96 -4.86
CA GLN A 258 -0.29 -23.52 -6.20
C GLN A 258 -0.48 -22.37 -7.19
N LEU A 259 0.57 -22.03 -7.94
CA LEU A 259 0.45 -21.05 -9.02
C LEU A 259 -0.34 -21.69 -10.18
N GLN A 260 -1.39 -21.00 -10.62
CA GLN A 260 -2.18 -21.49 -11.75
C GLN A 260 -1.33 -21.44 -13.03
N ASP A 261 -1.19 -22.58 -13.69
CA ASP A 261 -0.67 -22.63 -15.05
C ASP A 261 -1.79 -22.21 -15.99
N GLN A 262 -1.84 -20.94 -16.32
CA GLN A 262 -2.73 -20.42 -17.37
C GLN A 262 -2.36 -20.95 -18.76
N LEU A 263 -1.26 -21.67 -18.87
CA LEU A 263 -0.79 -22.34 -20.11
C LEU A 263 -1.59 -23.64 -20.42
N GLY A 264 -2.52 -24.04 -19.58
CA GLY A 264 -3.26 -25.32 -19.72
C GLY A 264 -4.50 -25.29 -20.61
N GLN A 265 -4.87 -24.16 -21.21
CA GLN A 265 -5.98 -24.10 -22.16
C GLN A 265 -5.52 -23.39 -23.44
N THR A 266 -5.31 -24.19 -24.49
CA THR A 266 -4.87 -23.86 -25.84
C THR A 266 -3.38 -23.57 -25.99
N THR A 267 -2.59 -24.59 -26.33
CA THR A 267 -1.37 -24.40 -27.10
C THR A 267 -1.78 -23.73 -28.41
N PRO A 268 -1.34 -22.48 -28.70
CA PRO A 268 -1.48 -21.94 -30.05
C PRO A 268 -0.68 -22.88 -30.98
N ASP A 269 -1.28 -23.28 -32.08
CA ASP A 269 -0.57 -24.00 -33.11
C ASP A 269 0.53 -23.09 -33.66
N PHE A 270 1.78 -23.35 -33.27
CA PHE A 270 2.94 -22.56 -33.65
C PHE A 270 3.27 -22.62 -35.17
N ASN A 271 2.51 -23.38 -35.95
CA ASN A 271 2.68 -23.48 -37.39
C ASN A 271 2.09 -22.31 -38.19
N GLU A 272 1.30 -21.42 -37.58
CA GLU A 272 0.72 -20.27 -38.29
C GLU A 272 1.47 -18.93 -38.10
N LEU A 273 2.46 -18.84 -37.25
CA LEU A 273 3.27 -17.62 -37.13
C LEU A 273 4.30 -17.55 -38.24
N ARG A 274 3.89 -17.14 -39.43
CA ARG A 274 4.80 -16.62 -40.45
C ARG A 274 5.56 -15.43 -39.91
N ILE A 275 6.84 -15.59 -39.71
CA ILE A 275 7.81 -14.52 -39.43
C ILE A 275 7.70 -13.52 -40.56
N GLN A 276 7.06 -12.40 -40.39
CA GLN A 276 7.26 -11.25 -41.27
C GLN A 276 8.63 -10.69 -40.95
N GLN A 277 9.56 -10.93 -41.85
CA GLN A 277 10.87 -10.31 -41.84
C GLN A 277 10.71 -8.79 -41.98
N TRP A 278 11.20 -8.06 -41.00
CA TRP A 278 11.39 -6.62 -41.10
C TRP A 278 12.64 -6.37 -41.94
N HIS A 279 12.49 -5.80 -43.14
CA HIS A 279 13.56 -5.18 -43.92
C HIS A 279 13.66 -3.70 -43.54
#